data_ea623e86c5b544276ba31291a75eca24
#
_entry.id   ea623e86c5b544276ba31291a75eca24
#
_cell.length_a   1.000
_cell.length_b   1.000
_cell.length_c   1.000
_cell.angle_alpha   90.00
_cell.angle_beta   90.00
_cell.angle_gamma   90.00
#
_symmetry.space_group_name_H-M   'P 1'
#
loop_
_entity.id
_entity.type
_entity.pdbx_description
1 polymer ?
#
loop_
_entity_poly.entity_id
_entity_poly.type
_entity_poly.pdbx_seq_one_letter_code
_entity_poly.pdbx_strand_id
1 'polypeptide(L)'
;MTDPFIAYVADPPQHLDRVDALLADPRPYTPADADHATGHAGPGYRVEELYVSRDFRHDEEDRQACEREHDLAEARLAALAEVLTARWGSPHTVDLFSYLRAGYDWECAARPVPEPLALLSCKAVTLHVWPLPDGGAGPRWLGLSVGQEDKELPVVLSATLADGPVPARRLA
;
A
#
# COMPACT_ATOMS: atom_id res chain seq x y z
N MET A 1 -2.46 33.06 -5.11
CA MET A 1 -1.23 32.51 -4.49
C MET A 1 -1.47 31.01 -4.38
N THR A 2 -0.96 30.24 -5.33
CA THR A 2 -1.18 28.79 -5.42
C THR A 2 -0.27 28.13 -4.39
N ASP A 3 -0.84 27.39 -3.47
CA ASP A 3 -0.12 26.63 -2.47
C ASP A 3 0.86 25.66 -3.17
N PRO A 4 2.17 25.74 -2.93
CA PRO A 4 3.15 24.86 -3.58
C PRO A 4 3.01 23.39 -3.18
N PHE A 5 2.21 23.06 -2.16
CA PHE A 5 1.89 21.70 -1.76
C PHE A 5 0.78 21.01 -2.61
N ILE A 6 0.03 21.77 -3.43
CA ILE A 6 -0.98 21.19 -4.34
C ILE A 6 -0.36 20.50 -5.57
N ALA A 7 0.93 20.65 -5.82
CA ALA A 7 1.58 20.24 -7.06
C ALA A 7 2.05 18.78 -7.12
N TYR A 8 1.77 17.94 -6.12
CA TYR A 8 2.16 16.52 -6.17
C TYR A 8 0.96 15.57 -6.28
N VAL A 9 -0.06 16.01 -6.96
CA VAL A 9 -1.15 15.12 -7.40
C VAL A 9 -0.68 14.46 -8.70
N ALA A 10 0.15 13.41 -8.58
CA ALA A 10 0.51 12.62 -9.73
C ALA A 10 -0.77 12.12 -10.43
N ASP A 11 -0.92 12.44 -11.70
CA ASP A 11 -2.01 11.99 -12.56
C ASP A 11 -2.06 10.44 -12.58
N PRO A 12 -3.22 9.78 -12.70
CA PRO A 12 -3.32 8.33 -12.80
C PRO A 12 -2.31 7.65 -13.75
N PRO A 13 -1.96 8.20 -14.91
CA PRO A 13 -0.87 7.69 -15.74
C PRO A 13 0.49 7.61 -15.01
N GLN A 14 0.83 8.60 -14.20
CA GLN A 14 2.10 8.61 -13.45
C GLN A 14 2.12 7.55 -12.34
N HIS A 15 0.98 7.23 -11.73
CA HIS A 15 0.88 6.13 -10.76
C HIS A 15 1.14 4.79 -11.43
N LEU A 16 0.59 4.57 -12.62
CA LEU A 16 0.83 3.35 -13.39
C LEU A 16 2.31 3.21 -13.79
N ASP A 17 2.93 4.29 -14.26
CA ASP A 17 4.37 4.31 -14.60
C ASP A 17 5.23 3.94 -13.39
N ARG A 18 4.88 4.42 -12.19
CA ARG A 18 5.58 4.06 -10.95
C ARG A 18 5.37 2.61 -10.55
N VAL A 19 4.17 2.07 -10.73
CA VAL A 19 3.90 0.64 -10.53
C VAL A 19 4.70 -0.19 -11.54
N ASP A 20 4.74 0.19 -12.80
CA ASP A 20 5.50 -0.51 -13.83
C ASP A 20 7.01 -0.43 -13.56
N ALA A 21 7.52 0.69 -13.06
CA ALA A 21 8.92 0.81 -12.63
C ALA A 21 9.23 -0.08 -11.42
N LEU A 22 8.33 -0.17 -10.45
CA LEU A 22 8.44 -1.07 -9.29
C LEU A 22 8.49 -2.54 -9.74
N LEU A 23 7.64 -2.93 -10.69
CA LEU A 23 7.59 -4.30 -11.24
C LEU A 23 8.82 -4.66 -12.06
N ALA A 24 9.43 -3.68 -12.72
CA ALA A 24 10.63 -3.86 -13.54
C ALA A 24 11.92 -4.02 -12.72
N ASP A 25 11.91 -3.69 -11.44
CA ASP A 25 13.08 -3.83 -10.56
C ASP A 25 13.28 -5.32 -10.16
N PRO A 26 14.34 -5.97 -10.66
CA PRO A 26 14.56 -7.40 -10.42
C PRO A 26 15.23 -7.70 -9.08
N ARG A 27 15.61 -6.67 -8.31
CA ARG A 27 16.43 -6.84 -7.11
C ARG A 27 15.63 -7.41 -5.95
N PRO A 28 16.17 -8.38 -5.20
CA PRO A 28 15.72 -8.65 -3.86
C PRO A 28 16.01 -7.40 -2.99
N TYR A 29 14.99 -6.83 -2.38
CA TYR A 29 15.15 -5.66 -1.51
C TYR A 29 15.85 -6.07 -0.22
N THR A 30 16.79 -5.23 0.21
CA THR A 30 17.57 -5.43 1.43
C THR A 30 17.30 -4.28 2.42
N PRO A 31 17.62 -4.43 3.70
CA PRO A 31 17.47 -3.34 4.68
C PRO A 31 18.16 -2.04 4.29
N ALA A 32 19.22 -2.09 3.46
CA ALA A 32 19.90 -0.91 2.94
C ALA A 32 19.05 -0.11 1.93
N ASP A 33 18.03 -0.73 1.35
CA ASP A 33 17.11 -0.07 0.43
C ASP A 33 15.97 0.68 1.18
N ALA A 34 15.93 0.62 2.51
CA ALA A 34 14.86 1.20 3.35
C ALA A 34 14.83 2.74 3.37
N ASP A 35 15.92 3.41 2.96
CA ASP A 35 16.03 4.88 2.91
C ASP A 35 15.45 5.49 1.63
N HIS A 36 14.29 5.03 1.18
CA HIS A 36 13.61 5.67 0.06
C HIS A 36 12.74 6.82 0.55
N ALA A 37 12.88 7.99 -0.08
CA ALA A 37 12.09 9.18 0.21
C ALA A 37 10.57 9.01 -0.05
N THR A 38 10.16 7.93 -0.71
CA THR A 38 8.78 7.70 -1.17
C THR A 38 8.22 6.34 -0.78
N GLY A 39 8.71 5.71 0.30
CA GLY A 39 8.17 4.41 0.70
C GLY A 39 9.04 3.65 1.70
N HIS A 40 8.79 2.35 1.79
CA HIS A 40 9.49 1.43 2.69
C HIS A 40 10.00 0.21 1.92
N ALA A 41 11.12 -0.34 2.34
CA ALA A 41 11.63 -1.59 1.81
C ALA A 41 12.19 -2.46 2.93
N GLY A 42 12.18 -3.76 2.71
CA GLY A 42 12.75 -4.76 3.59
C GLY A 42 13.04 -6.05 2.82
N PRO A 43 13.51 -7.10 3.50
CA PRO A 43 13.83 -8.37 2.85
C PRO A 43 12.62 -8.92 2.10
N GLY A 44 12.72 -9.01 0.77
CA GLY A 44 11.68 -9.56 -0.09
C GLY A 44 10.45 -8.69 -0.31
N TYR A 45 10.48 -7.39 0.05
CA TYR A 45 9.37 -6.48 -0.26
C TYR A 45 9.79 -5.03 -0.45
N ARG A 46 8.96 -4.29 -1.19
CA ARG A 46 9.01 -2.83 -1.29
C ARG A 46 7.59 -2.27 -1.32
N VAL A 47 7.39 -1.20 -0.56
CA VAL A 47 6.17 -0.38 -0.55
C VAL A 47 6.50 0.97 -1.15
N GLU A 48 5.81 1.33 -2.22
CA GLU A 48 5.93 2.61 -2.92
C GLU A 48 4.71 3.46 -2.61
N GLU A 49 4.91 4.67 -2.09
CA GLU A 49 3.84 5.62 -1.83
C GLU A 49 3.51 6.39 -3.12
N LEU A 50 2.43 6.01 -3.78
CA LEU A 50 2.01 6.59 -5.06
C LEU A 50 1.38 7.96 -4.90
N TYR A 51 0.63 8.16 -3.83
CA TYR A 51 0.01 9.41 -3.44
C TYR A 51 0.09 9.61 -1.94
N VAL A 52 0.39 10.83 -1.52
CA VAL A 52 0.43 11.25 -0.12
C VAL A 52 -0.28 12.59 -0.01
N SER A 53 -1.32 12.67 0.81
CA SER A 53 -2.00 13.93 1.10
C SER A 53 -1.17 14.83 2.01
N ARG A 54 -1.68 15.99 2.37
CA ARG A 54 -1.13 16.79 3.48
C ARG A 54 -1.45 16.16 4.83
N ASP A 55 -0.78 16.63 5.87
CA ASP A 55 -1.18 16.38 7.25
C ASP A 55 -2.49 17.11 7.62
N PHE A 56 -3.17 16.61 8.63
CA PHE A 56 -4.44 17.17 9.11
C PHE A 56 -4.31 17.66 10.55
N ARG A 57 -5.24 18.53 10.94
CA ARG A 57 -5.41 19.01 12.31
C ARG A 57 -6.75 18.53 12.86
N HIS A 58 -6.96 18.66 14.16
CA HIS A 58 -8.18 18.19 14.83
C HIS A 58 -9.36 19.18 14.75
N ASP A 59 -9.53 19.89 13.65
CA ASP A 59 -10.69 20.77 13.47
C ASP A 59 -11.70 20.18 12.47
N GLU A 60 -12.88 20.76 12.42
CA GLU A 60 -13.98 20.29 11.56
C GLU A 60 -13.65 20.44 10.07
N GLU A 61 -12.90 21.46 9.72
CA GLU A 61 -12.51 21.77 8.35
C GLU A 61 -11.53 20.72 7.83
N ASP A 62 -10.59 20.30 8.66
CA ASP A 62 -9.63 19.24 8.36
C ASP A 62 -10.28 17.84 8.33
N ARG A 63 -11.30 17.59 9.14
CA ARG A 63 -12.06 16.34 9.06
C ARG A 63 -12.71 16.16 7.69
N GLN A 64 -13.37 17.20 7.18
CA GLN A 64 -13.96 17.19 5.84
C GLN A 64 -12.89 17.11 4.73
N ALA A 65 -11.74 17.74 4.93
CA ALA A 65 -10.62 17.65 4.02
C ALA A 65 -10.06 16.22 3.98
N CYS A 66 -9.91 15.57 5.13
CA CYS A 66 -9.46 14.19 5.25
C CYS A 66 -10.41 13.22 4.52
N GLU A 67 -11.74 13.38 4.69
CA GLU A 67 -12.73 12.58 3.97
C GLU A 67 -12.59 12.73 2.44
N ARG A 68 -12.41 13.96 1.94
CA ARG A 68 -12.18 14.21 0.51
C ARG A 68 -10.88 13.59 -0.01
N GLU A 69 -9.82 13.59 0.81
CA GLU A 69 -8.54 12.97 0.43
C GLU A 69 -8.64 11.45 0.40
N HIS A 70 -9.40 10.85 1.31
CA HIS A 70 -9.71 9.42 1.25
C HIS A 70 -10.49 9.08 -0.03
N ASP A 71 -11.56 9.81 -0.33
CA ASP A 71 -12.35 9.59 -1.54
C ASP A 71 -11.49 9.71 -2.82
N LEU A 72 -10.59 10.69 -2.86
CA LEU A 72 -9.67 10.89 -3.98
C LEU A 72 -8.66 9.74 -4.10
N ALA A 73 -8.07 9.30 -3.00
CA ALA A 73 -7.13 8.19 -2.99
C ALA A 73 -7.80 6.87 -3.40
N GLU A 74 -9.04 6.62 -2.93
CA GLU A 74 -9.84 5.45 -3.32
C GLU A 74 -10.21 5.49 -4.81
N ALA A 75 -10.58 6.65 -5.35
CA ALA A 75 -10.85 6.79 -6.79
C ALA A 75 -9.60 6.48 -7.64
N ARG A 76 -8.42 6.89 -7.19
CA ARG A 76 -7.14 6.58 -7.84
C ARG A 76 -6.79 5.10 -7.73
N LEU A 77 -7.00 4.50 -6.57
CA LEU A 77 -6.85 3.05 -6.38
C LEU A 77 -7.76 2.30 -7.35
N ALA A 78 -9.03 2.68 -7.45
CA ALA A 78 -10.00 2.04 -8.35
C ALA A 78 -9.56 2.12 -9.82
N ALA A 79 -9.07 3.27 -10.28
CA ALA A 79 -8.56 3.45 -11.64
C ALA A 79 -7.34 2.56 -11.93
N LEU A 80 -6.39 2.46 -11.00
CA LEU A 80 -5.25 1.54 -11.11
C LEU A 80 -5.69 0.09 -11.08
N ALA A 81 -6.60 -0.26 -10.18
CA ALA A 81 -7.13 -1.62 -10.04
C ALA A 81 -7.83 -2.09 -11.31
N GLU A 82 -8.52 -1.21 -12.03
CA GLU A 82 -9.13 -1.53 -13.33
C GLU A 82 -8.07 -1.95 -14.36
N VAL A 83 -6.97 -1.20 -14.49
CA VAL A 83 -5.86 -1.52 -15.39
C VAL A 83 -5.18 -2.82 -15.01
N LEU A 84 -4.90 -3.03 -13.71
CA LEU A 84 -4.24 -4.24 -13.22
C LEU A 84 -5.14 -5.47 -13.36
N THR A 85 -6.45 -5.30 -13.17
CA THR A 85 -7.44 -6.36 -13.38
C THR A 85 -7.51 -6.78 -14.85
N ALA A 86 -7.40 -5.84 -15.77
CA ALA A 86 -7.30 -6.16 -17.19
C ALA A 86 -6.02 -6.95 -17.54
N ARG A 87 -4.92 -6.74 -16.79
CA ARG A 87 -3.64 -7.45 -16.99
C ARG A 87 -3.64 -8.86 -16.37
N TRP A 88 -4.17 -9.01 -15.15
CA TRP A 88 -3.97 -10.21 -14.32
C TRP A 88 -5.23 -10.83 -13.72
N GLY A 89 -6.41 -10.32 -14.08
CA GLY A 89 -7.69 -10.75 -13.51
C GLY A 89 -8.02 -10.04 -12.19
N SER A 90 -9.12 -10.44 -11.58
CA SER A 90 -9.62 -9.80 -10.35
C SER A 90 -8.67 -9.99 -9.17
N PRO A 91 -8.47 -8.97 -8.34
CA PRO A 91 -7.60 -9.09 -7.18
C PRO A 91 -8.20 -9.96 -6.08
N HIS A 92 -7.34 -10.52 -5.25
CA HIS A 92 -7.70 -11.04 -3.95
C HIS A 92 -7.81 -9.88 -2.96
N THR A 93 -8.87 -9.84 -2.19
CA THR A 93 -9.03 -8.85 -1.11
C THR A 93 -8.55 -9.45 0.21
N VAL A 94 -7.61 -8.77 0.86
CA VAL A 94 -7.03 -9.15 2.14
C VAL A 94 -7.53 -8.17 3.22
N ASP A 95 -8.07 -8.71 4.31
CA ASP A 95 -8.49 -7.97 5.49
C ASP A 95 -7.29 -7.73 6.41
N LEU A 96 -6.64 -6.57 6.25
CA LEU A 96 -5.47 -6.19 7.04
C LEU A 96 -5.81 -5.98 8.53
N PHE A 97 -7.06 -5.67 8.88
CA PHE A 97 -7.45 -5.52 10.27
C PHE A 97 -7.29 -6.84 11.06
N SER A 98 -7.49 -7.99 10.40
CA SER A 98 -7.23 -9.29 11.02
C SER A 98 -5.76 -9.49 11.38
N TYR A 99 -4.84 -8.99 10.53
CA TYR A 99 -3.39 -9.01 10.78
C TYR A 99 -2.99 -8.04 11.89
N LEU A 100 -3.57 -6.84 11.91
CA LEU A 100 -3.34 -5.87 12.99
C LEU A 100 -3.74 -6.45 14.35
N ARG A 101 -4.92 -7.06 14.44
CA ARG A 101 -5.39 -7.71 15.68
C ARG A 101 -4.47 -8.83 16.13
N ALA A 102 -4.01 -9.67 15.22
CA ALA A 102 -3.09 -10.76 15.54
C ALA A 102 -1.74 -10.23 16.08
N GLY A 103 -1.26 -9.08 15.57
CA GLY A 103 -0.06 -8.43 16.07
C GLY A 103 -0.18 -7.88 17.51
N TYR A 104 -1.40 -7.52 17.94
CA TYR A 104 -1.68 -7.04 19.31
C TYR A 104 -2.13 -8.13 20.27
N ASP A 105 -2.49 -9.31 19.76
CA ASP A 105 -2.94 -10.40 20.61
C ASP A 105 -1.75 -11.11 21.25
N TRP A 106 -1.55 -10.86 22.54
CA TRP A 106 -0.46 -11.46 23.33
C TRP A 106 -0.54 -12.99 23.41
N GLU A 107 -1.74 -13.58 23.24
CA GLU A 107 -1.94 -15.03 23.18
C GLU A 107 -1.46 -15.60 21.82
N CYS A 108 -1.49 -14.80 20.76
CA CYS A 108 -1.00 -15.15 19.44
C CYS A 108 0.48 -14.77 19.19
N ALA A 109 1.19 -14.25 20.18
CA ALA A 109 2.60 -13.84 20.06
C ALA A 109 3.56 -14.97 19.59
N ALA A 110 3.07 -16.21 19.55
CA ALA A 110 3.80 -17.33 18.96
C ALA A 110 3.86 -17.31 17.42
N ARG A 111 3.09 -16.44 16.75
CA ARG A 111 3.08 -16.27 15.29
C ARG A 111 3.17 -14.80 14.94
N PRO A 112 4.38 -14.24 14.84
CA PRO A 112 4.53 -12.85 14.41
C PRO A 112 3.94 -12.65 13.03
N VAL A 113 3.22 -11.55 12.83
CA VAL A 113 2.72 -11.16 11.51
C VAL A 113 3.93 -10.86 10.62
N PRO A 114 4.05 -11.53 9.47
CA PRO A 114 5.20 -11.30 8.58
C PRO A 114 5.12 -9.92 7.90
N GLU A 115 6.28 -9.34 7.60
CA GLU A 115 6.36 -8.20 6.71
C GLU A 115 6.07 -8.62 5.25
N PRO A 116 5.47 -7.75 4.43
CA PRO A 116 5.07 -6.36 4.71
C PRO A 116 3.69 -6.22 5.40
N LEU A 117 3.01 -7.31 5.75
CA LEU A 117 1.64 -7.26 6.27
C LEU A 117 1.57 -6.60 7.65
N ALA A 118 2.60 -6.76 8.49
CA ALA A 118 2.70 -6.06 9.76
C ALA A 118 2.71 -4.53 9.55
N LEU A 119 3.56 -4.04 8.65
CA LEU A 119 3.64 -2.62 8.29
C LEU A 119 2.32 -2.11 7.69
N LEU A 120 1.77 -2.82 6.70
CA LEU A 120 0.57 -2.40 5.99
C LEU A 120 -0.67 -2.37 6.90
N SER A 121 -0.77 -3.32 7.83
CA SER A 121 -1.91 -3.39 8.76
C SER A 121 -1.98 -2.23 9.74
N CYS A 122 -0.87 -1.54 10.01
CA CYS A 122 -0.85 -0.30 10.80
C CYS A 122 -1.39 0.91 10.04
N LYS A 123 -1.46 0.84 8.71
CA LYS A 123 -1.80 1.99 7.84
C LYS A 123 -3.14 1.83 7.14
N ALA A 124 -3.52 0.61 6.76
CA ALA A 124 -4.68 0.34 5.92
C ALA A 124 -5.53 -0.82 6.48
N VAL A 125 -6.80 -0.85 6.11
CA VAL A 125 -7.74 -1.91 6.50
C VAL A 125 -7.85 -2.98 5.43
N THR A 126 -7.70 -2.60 4.17
CA THR A 126 -7.89 -3.47 3.01
C THR A 126 -6.68 -3.41 2.08
N LEU A 127 -6.26 -4.59 1.58
CA LEU A 127 -5.24 -4.72 0.56
C LEU A 127 -5.81 -5.50 -0.63
N HIS A 128 -5.72 -4.94 -1.82
CA HIS A 128 -6.07 -5.61 -3.08
C HIS A 128 -4.82 -6.23 -3.67
N VAL A 129 -4.79 -7.55 -3.85
CA VAL A 129 -3.59 -8.30 -4.21
C VAL A 129 -3.76 -9.04 -5.53
N TRP A 130 -2.83 -8.84 -6.44
CA TRP A 130 -2.70 -9.60 -7.69
C TRP A 130 -1.49 -10.53 -7.60
N PRO A 131 -1.68 -11.86 -7.76
CA PRO A 131 -0.55 -12.75 -7.98
C PRO A 131 0.12 -12.39 -9.30
N LEU A 132 1.44 -12.26 -9.29
CA LEU A 132 2.19 -11.97 -10.50
C LEU A 132 2.56 -13.27 -11.23
N PRO A 133 2.66 -13.24 -12.58
CA PRO A 133 3.16 -14.37 -13.34
C PRO A 133 4.54 -14.81 -12.82
N ASP A 134 4.75 -16.11 -12.74
CA ASP A 134 6.02 -16.69 -12.28
C ASP A 134 7.13 -16.37 -13.30
N GLY A 135 8.05 -15.50 -12.89
CA GLY A 135 9.24 -15.11 -13.66
C GLY A 135 10.45 -16.03 -13.41
N GLY A 136 10.27 -17.18 -12.73
CA GLY A 136 11.35 -18.11 -12.38
C GLY A 136 12.09 -17.77 -11.06
N ALA A 137 11.74 -16.68 -10.40
CA ALA A 137 12.30 -16.26 -9.09
C ALA A 137 11.42 -16.69 -7.89
N GLY A 138 10.35 -17.44 -8.14
CA GLY A 138 9.36 -17.82 -7.14
C GLY A 138 8.10 -16.94 -7.16
N PRO A 139 7.10 -17.28 -6.34
CA PRO A 139 5.85 -16.54 -6.32
C PRO A 139 6.07 -15.10 -5.83
N ARG A 140 5.40 -14.16 -6.47
CA ARG A 140 5.39 -12.73 -6.12
C ARG A 140 3.97 -12.19 -6.26
N TRP A 141 3.70 -11.09 -5.57
CA TRP A 141 2.42 -10.40 -5.67
C TRP A 141 2.59 -8.89 -5.64
N LEU A 142 1.66 -8.20 -6.30
CA LEU A 142 1.48 -6.77 -6.21
C LEU A 142 0.23 -6.48 -5.38
N GLY A 143 0.34 -5.56 -4.43
CA GLY A 143 -0.78 -5.09 -3.61
C GLY A 143 -1.02 -3.59 -3.79
N LEU A 144 -2.29 -3.17 -3.74
CA LEU A 144 -2.69 -1.76 -3.62
C LEU A 144 -3.50 -1.56 -2.35
N SER A 145 -3.22 -0.49 -1.63
CA SER A 145 -3.97 -0.09 -0.44
C SER A 145 -4.08 1.43 -0.33
N VAL A 146 -5.19 1.88 0.25
CA VAL A 146 -5.37 3.25 0.75
C VAL A 146 -5.47 3.17 2.25
N GLY A 147 -4.79 4.07 2.95
CA GLY A 147 -4.84 4.09 4.39
C GLY A 147 -4.27 5.36 4.99
N GLN A 148 -4.35 5.41 6.30
CA GLN A 148 -3.89 6.51 7.13
C GLN A 148 -3.48 5.92 8.49
N GLU A 149 -2.23 6.13 8.88
CA GLU A 149 -1.68 5.53 10.10
C GLU A 149 -2.30 6.16 11.37
N ASP A 150 -2.55 7.47 11.32
CA ASP A 150 -3.24 8.23 12.35
C ASP A 150 -4.06 9.34 11.69
N LYS A 151 -5.14 9.78 12.36
CA LYS A 151 -6.06 10.82 11.85
C LYS A 151 -5.40 12.18 11.56
N GLU A 152 -4.21 12.44 12.12
CA GLU A 152 -3.42 13.65 11.89
C GLU A 152 -2.42 13.48 10.74
N LEU A 153 -2.10 12.25 10.39
CA LEU A 153 -1.13 11.92 9.36
C LEU A 153 -1.77 11.90 7.96
N PRO A 154 -0.96 11.94 6.89
CA PRO A 154 -1.48 11.90 5.53
C PRO A 154 -2.28 10.64 5.20
N VAL A 155 -3.26 10.79 4.33
CA VAL A 155 -3.85 9.66 3.58
C VAL A 155 -2.87 9.24 2.50
N VAL A 156 -2.59 7.96 2.40
CA VAL A 156 -1.59 7.40 1.48
C VAL A 156 -2.21 6.32 0.60
N LEU A 157 -2.00 6.43 -0.72
CA LEU A 157 -2.18 5.32 -1.66
C LEU A 157 -0.83 4.67 -1.88
N SER A 158 -0.73 3.37 -1.59
CA SER A 158 0.50 2.59 -1.71
C SER A 158 0.39 1.46 -2.70
N ALA A 159 1.50 1.17 -3.39
CA ALA A 159 1.73 -0.07 -4.12
C ALA A 159 2.79 -0.89 -3.39
N THR A 160 2.52 -2.17 -3.16
CA THR A 160 3.42 -3.10 -2.49
C THR A 160 3.80 -4.23 -3.43
N LEU A 161 5.09 -4.41 -3.66
CA LEU A 161 5.63 -5.58 -4.34
C LEU A 161 6.29 -6.48 -3.30
N ALA A 162 5.91 -7.76 -3.25
CA ALA A 162 6.49 -8.68 -2.29
C ALA A 162 6.70 -10.07 -2.88
N ASP A 163 7.75 -10.73 -2.40
CA ASP A 163 8.06 -12.12 -2.66
C ASP A 163 7.23 -13.03 -1.75
N GLY A 164 6.94 -14.23 -2.22
CA GLY A 164 6.17 -15.22 -1.48
C GLY A 164 4.74 -15.39 -1.98
N PRO A 165 3.98 -16.29 -1.34
CA PRO A 165 2.60 -16.58 -1.72
C PRO A 165 1.69 -15.39 -1.42
N VAL A 166 0.58 -15.29 -2.16
CA VAL A 166 -0.50 -14.34 -1.88
C VAL A 166 -0.95 -14.50 -0.42
N PRO A 167 -1.07 -13.40 0.33
CA PRO A 167 -1.51 -13.45 1.72
C PRO A 167 -2.90 -14.09 1.88
N ALA A 168 -3.12 -14.76 3.00
CA ALA A 168 -4.44 -15.24 3.34
C ALA A 168 -5.44 -14.07 3.45
N ARG A 169 -6.68 -14.30 3.05
CA ARG A 169 -7.73 -13.27 3.10
C ARG A 169 -7.94 -12.71 4.52
N ARG A 170 -7.79 -13.57 5.52
CA ARG A 170 -7.81 -13.24 6.94
C ARG A 170 -6.78 -14.09 7.66
N LEU A 171 -6.16 -13.52 8.66
CA LEU A 171 -5.39 -14.30 9.63
C LEU A 171 -6.39 -14.87 10.66
N ALA A 172 -6.34 -16.20 10.83
CA ALA A 172 -7.19 -16.93 11.76
C ALA A 172 -6.62 -16.88 13.19
#